data_1e30f53b4153f4dd80a57eb1aa25c45d
#
_entry.id   1e30f53b4153f4dd80a57eb1aa25c45d
#
_cell.length_a   1.000
_cell.length_b   1.000
_cell.length_c   1.000
_cell.angle_alpha   90.00
_cell.angle_beta   90.00
_cell.angle_gamma   90.00
#
_symmetry.space_group_name_H-M   'P 1'
#
loop_
_entity.id
_entity.type
_entity.pdbx_description
1 polymer ?
#
loop_
_entity_poly.entity_id
_entity_poly.type
_entity_poly.pdbx_seq_one_letter_code
_entity_poly.pdbx_strand_id
1 'polypeptide(L)'
;MKKKTFVLVIIALVTVSFSSMAQQVDRTSFKAGVHAGLPVGDASDYSSFSLGVDLGYHWGVSELIDAGIATGFINAFGDTSTIDVGPLGQDVDFPDIQFIPVAGAFRLYPTYDFKLGADVGYAVGVNEGNDGGFYVRPMIGYNISGNTELNXSYINVSNDGXFSVAALGLLFLF
;
A
#
# COMPACT_ATOMS: atom_id res chain seq x y z
N MET A 1 -32.56 17.52 -3.23
CA MET A 1 -32.89 16.58 -4.33
C MET A 1 -31.71 16.38 -5.30
N LYS A 2 -30.98 17.41 -5.71
CA LYS A 2 -29.89 17.34 -6.70
C LYS A 2 -28.72 16.40 -6.32
N LYS A 3 -28.34 16.32 -5.03
CA LYS A 3 -27.22 15.46 -4.58
C LYS A 3 -27.56 13.96 -4.70
N LYS A 4 -28.79 13.56 -4.37
CA LYS A 4 -29.24 12.15 -4.49
C LYS A 4 -29.30 11.70 -5.94
N THR A 5 -29.74 12.59 -6.84
CA THR A 5 -29.79 12.32 -8.28
C THR A 5 -28.38 12.16 -8.86
N PHE A 6 -27.43 12.97 -8.40
CA PHE A 6 -26.02 12.90 -8.84
C PHE A 6 -25.38 11.56 -8.43
N VAL A 7 -25.61 11.11 -7.19
CA VAL A 7 -25.11 9.82 -6.70
C VAL A 7 -25.73 8.67 -7.51
N LEU A 8 -27.03 8.73 -7.81
CA LEU A 8 -27.71 7.69 -8.63
C LEU A 8 -27.15 7.63 -10.05
N VAL A 9 -26.81 8.77 -10.64
CA VAL A 9 -26.22 8.84 -11.98
C VAL A 9 -24.80 8.21 -11.96
N ILE A 10 -24.02 8.49 -10.93
CA ILE A 10 -22.68 7.86 -10.78
C ILE A 10 -22.81 6.34 -10.63
N ILE A 11 -23.73 5.87 -9.80
CA ILE A 11 -23.99 4.44 -9.61
C ILE A 11 -24.44 3.80 -10.93
N ALA A 12 -25.33 4.45 -11.67
CA ALA A 12 -25.80 3.97 -12.97
C ALA A 12 -24.67 3.93 -14.02
N LEU A 13 -23.80 4.95 -14.03
CA LEU A 13 -22.62 4.98 -14.92
C LEU A 13 -21.64 3.85 -14.59
N VAL A 14 -21.40 3.60 -13.32
CA VAL A 14 -20.54 2.50 -12.88
C VAL A 14 -21.13 1.15 -13.26
N THR A 15 -22.46 0.96 -13.08
CA THR A 15 -23.10 -0.33 -13.43
C THR A 15 -23.14 -0.59 -14.95
N VAL A 16 -23.31 0.44 -15.79
CA VAL A 16 -23.29 0.28 -17.24
C VAL A 16 -21.90 -0.10 -17.75
N SER A 17 -20.85 0.36 -17.07
CA SER A 17 -19.46 0.04 -17.46
C SER A 17 -19.12 -1.45 -17.28
N PHE A 18 -19.83 -2.18 -16.44
CA PHE A 18 -19.59 -3.60 -16.22
C PHE A 18 -20.24 -4.51 -17.29
N SER A 19 -21.02 -3.96 -18.22
CA SER A 19 -21.76 -4.76 -19.23
C SER A 19 -20.96 -5.04 -20.50
N SER A 20 -19.79 -4.44 -20.68
CA SER A 20 -18.97 -4.60 -21.90
C SER A 20 -17.91 -5.70 -21.69
N MET A 21 -18.33 -6.89 -21.33
CA MET A 21 -17.42 -8.01 -21.06
C MET A 21 -17.24 -8.91 -22.28
N ALA A 22 -16.71 -8.36 -23.37
CA ALA A 22 -16.31 -9.16 -24.52
C ALA A 22 -14.78 -9.34 -24.50
N GLN A 23 -14.31 -10.47 -24.08
CA GLN A 23 -12.91 -10.90 -23.95
C GLN A 23 -12.18 -10.31 -22.71
N GLN A 24 -12.41 -10.96 -21.61
CA GLN A 24 -11.73 -10.64 -20.36
C GLN A 24 -10.39 -11.40 -20.31
N VAL A 25 -9.30 -10.67 -20.21
CA VAL A 25 -8.01 -11.24 -19.81
C VAL A 25 -8.15 -11.60 -18.32
N ASP A 26 -8.10 -12.86 -18.01
CA ASP A 26 -8.26 -13.32 -16.63
C ASP A 26 -6.93 -13.08 -15.86
N ARG A 27 -6.86 -11.95 -15.15
CA ARG A 27 -5.76 -11.64 -14.25
C ARG A 27 -6.08 -11.95 -12.79
N THR A 28 -7.14 -12.73 -12.57
CA THR A 28 -7.50 -13.20 -11.23
C THR A 28 -6.36 -14.04 -10.67
N SER A 29 -5.76 -13.59 -9.59
CA SER A 29 -4.58 -14.24 -9.05
C SER A 29 -4.35 -13.91 -7.58
N PHE A 30 -3.77 -14.88 -6.90
CA PHE A 30 -3.14 -14.65 -5.60
C PHE A 30 -1.77 -14.01 -5.85
N LYS A 31 -1.41 -13.05 -5.01
CA LYS A 31 -0.13 -12.34 -5.12
C LYS A 31 0.55 -12.33 -3.77
N ALA A 32 1.83 -12.60 -3.77
CA ALA A 32 2.65 -12.54 -2.56
C ALA A 32 3.98 -11.88 -2.90
N GLY A 33 4.50 -11.08 -1.98
CA GLY A 33 5.74 -10.35 -2.25
C GLY A 33 6.43 -9.85 -1.01
N VAL A 34 7.51 -9.14 -1.25
CA VAL A 34 8.30 -8.48 -0.20
C VAL A 34 8.60 -7.06 -0.66
N HIS A 35 8.75 -6.17 0.30
CA HIS A 35 9.21 -4.81 0.01
C HIS A 35 10.21 -4.34 1.05
N ALA A 36 11.07 -3.44 0.61
CA ALA A 36 12.01 -2.72 1.46
C ALA A 36 11.82 -1.23 1.22
N GLY A 37 11.95 -0.42 2.25
CA GLY A 37 11.69 0.99 2.12
C GLY A 37 12.45 1.86 3.10
N LEU A 38 12.44 3.15 2.78
CA LEU A 38 13.02 4.18 3.63
C LEU A 38 11.89 5.03 4.20
N PRO A 39 11.80 5.15 5.52
CA PRO A 39 10.89 6.11 6.13
C PRO A 39 11.20 7.52 5.62
N VAL A 40 10.17 8.31 5.40
CA VAL A 40 10.29 9.67 4.85
C VAL A 40 9.39 10.62 5.64
N GLY A 41 9.72 11.92 5.59
CA GLY A 41 9.02 12.92 6.39
C GLY A 41 9.27 12.69 7.86
N ASP A 42 8.27 12.90 8.70
CA ASP A 42 8.38 12.78 10.16
C ASP A 42 8.82 11.36 10.58
N ALA A 43 8.50 10.32 9.79
CA ALA A 43 8.88 8.95 10.10
C ALA A 43 10.40 8.72 10.07
N SER A 44 11.14 9.52 9.31
CA SER A 44 12.61 9.41 9.24
C SER A 44 13.32 9.91 10.50
N ASP A 45 12.61 10.60 11.38
CA ASP A 45 13.18 11.10 12.64
C ASP A 45 13.29 9.99 13.70
N TYR A 46 12.56 8.89 13.54
CA TYR A 46 12.52 7.81 14.53
C TYR A 46 12.61 6.40 13.94
N SER A 47 12.71 6.29 12.63
CA SER A 47 12.86 4.99 11.95
C SER A 47 13.88 5.10 10.81
N SER A 48 14.78 4.13 10.72
CA SER A 48 15.88 4.14 9.74
C SER A 48 15.57 3.37 8.47
N PHE A 49 14.77 2.30 8.55
CA PHE A 49 14.55 1.38 7.44
C PHE A 49 13.23 0.62 7.65
N SER A 50 12.64 0.14 6.56
CA SER A 50 11.42 -0.67 6.66
C SER A 50 11.54 -1.92 5.79
N LEU A 51 11.03 -3.04 6.30
CA LEU A 51 10.82 -4.27 5.54
C LEU A 51 9.38 -4.73 5.70
N GLY A 52 8.87 -5.38 4.66
CA GLY A 52 7.53 -5.93 4.76
C GLY A 52 7.28 -7.07 3.80
N VAL A 53 6.16 -7.75 4.06
CA VAL A 53 5.61 -8.78 3.17
C VAL A 53 4.24 -8.33 2.71
N ASP A 54 3.92 -8.65 1.47
CA ASP A 54 2.66 -8.28 0.82
C ASP A 54 1.91 -9.54 0.43
N LEU A 55 0.62 -9.57 0.70
CA LEU A 55 -0.29 -10.63 0.27
C LEU A 55 -1.53 -9.96 -0.35
N GLY A 56 -2.05 -10.55 -1.41
CA GLY A 56 -3.26 -10.00 -2.02
C GLY A 56 -3.96 -11.00 -2.91
N TYR A 57 -5.23 -10.74 -3.13
CA TYR A 57 -6.02 -11.47 -4.11
C TYR A 57 -6.75 -10.47 -4.99
N HIS A 58 -6.51 -10.54 -6.29
CA HIS A 58 -7.06 -9.60 -7.26
C HIS A 58 -7.96 -10.33 -8.26
N TRP A 59 -9.05 -9.66 -8.63
CA TRP A 59 -9.98 -10.11 -9.67
C TRP A 59 -9.84 -9.17 -10.87
N GLY A 60 -9.72 -9.74 -12.06
CA GLY A 60 -9.79 -8.97 -13.29
C GLY A 60 -11.22 -8.49 -13.52
N VAL A 61 -11.45 -7.19 -13.38
CA VAL A 61 -12.77 -6.57 -13.57
C VAL A 61 -12.99 -6.21 -15.05
N SER A 62 -11.93 -5.82 -15.73
CA SER A 62 -11.95 -5.53 -17.16
C SER A 62 -10.54 -5.71 -17.74
N GLU A 63 -10.38 -5.49 -19.04
CA GLU A 63 -9.07 -5.57 -19.71
C GLU A 63 -8.04 -4.59 -19.09
N LEU A 64 -8.51 -3.50 -18.51
CA LEU A 64 -7.66 -2.44 -17.98
C LEU A 64 -7.65 -2.37 -16.45
N ILE A 65 -8.60 -3.04 -15.78
CA ILE A 65 -8.84 -2.80 -14.36
C ILE A 65 -8.91 -4.11 -13.60
N ASP A 66 -8.13 -4.20 -12.51
CA ASP A 66 -8.32 -5.20 -11.48
C ASP A 66 -8.74 -4.51 -10.18
N ALA A 67 -9.58 -5.20 -9.42
CA ALA A 67 -9.91 -4.85 -8.04
C ALA A 67 -9.61 -6.04 -7.13
N GLY A 68 -9.31 -5.77 -5.87
CA GLY A 68 -8.93 -6.87 -4.99
C GLY A 68 -8.89 -6.47 -3.53
N ILE A 69 -8.29 -7.36 -2.76
CA ILE A 69 -7.97 -7.14 -1.36
C ILE A 69 -6.46 -7.30 -1.16
N ALA A 70 -5.91 -6.51 -0.26
CA ALA A 70 -4.48 -6.53 0.06
C ALA A 70 -4.30 -6.55 1.57
N THR A 71 -3.30 -7.29 2.01
CA THR A 71 -2.87 -7.34 3.40
C THR A 71 -1.35 -7.59 3.42
N GLY A 72 -0.78 -7.71 4.60
CA GLY A 72 0.65 -7.95 4.72
C GLY A 72 1.15 -7.67 6.12
N PHE A 73 2.44 -7.44 6.22
CA PHE A 73 3.09 -7.04 7.46
C PHE A 73 4.18 -6.03 7.11
N ILE A 74 4.25 -4.96 7.86
CA ILE A 74 5.24 -3.89 7.70
C ILE A 74 5.97 -3.74 9.02
N ASN A 75 7.29 -3.81 9.02
CA ASN A 75 8.15 -3.49 10.16
C ASN A 75 9.04 -2.32 9.77
N ALA A 76 8.95 -1.24 10.50
CA ALA A 76 9.88 -0.13 10.42
C ALA A 76 10.80 -0.19 11.63
N PHE A 77 12.08 -0.31 11.36
CA PHE A 77 13.10 -0.46 12.41
C PHE A 77 13.35 0.91 13.06
N GLY A 78 13.25 0.93 14.37
CA GLY A 78 13.51 2.11 15.16
C GLY A 78 14.95 2.59 15.02
N ASP A 79 15.16 3.88 15.18
CA ASP A 79 16.49 4.49 15.11
C ASP A 79 16.96 4.92 16.50
N THR A 80 18.24 5.16 16.64
CA THR A 80 18.85 5.71 17.87
C THR A 80 19.20 7.17 17.62
N SER A 81 18.55 8.08 18.32
CA SER A 81 18.89 9.51 18.23
C SER A 81 19.63 9.96 19.48
N THR A 82 20.79 10.58 19.29
CA THR A 82 21.54 11.20 20.38
C THR A 82 21.01 12.60 20.63
N ILE A 83 20.35 12.78 21.75
CA ILE A 83 19.92 14.12 22.19
C ILE A 83 21.09 14.78 22.89
N ASP A 84 21.59 15.87 22.30
CA ASP A 84 22.70 16.63 22.84
C ASP A 84 22.21 17.51 24.00
N VAL A 85 22.31 17.00 25.20
CA VAL A 85 21.94 17.73 26.44
C VAL A 85 23.22 18.22 27.14
N GLY A 86 24.10 18.89 26.39
CA GLY A 86 25.38 19.39 26.92
C GLY A 86 26.41 18.25 27.08
N PRO A 87 27.27 18.27 28.14
CA PRO A 87 28.36 17.31 28.27
C PRO A 87 27.91 15.85 28.55
N LEU A 88 26.61 15.62 28.61
CA LEU A 88 26.02 14.29 28.85
C LEU A 88 24.99 13.98 27.76
N GLY A 89 25.49 13.72 26.56
CA GLY A 89 24.62 13.23 25.48
C GLY A 89 23.87 11.96 25.93
N GLN A 90 22.57 11.91 25.70
CA GLN A 90 21.74 10.76 26.04
C GLN A 90 21.19 10.12 24.77
N ASP A 91 21.50 8.86 24.57
CA ASP A 91 20.96 8.10 23.44
C ASP A 91 19.53 7.66 23.76
N VAL A 92 18.61 7.98 22.84
CA VAL A 92 17.22 7.58 22.94
C VAL A 92 16.95 6.57 21.82
N ASP A 93 16.63 5.34 22.21
CA ASP A 93 16.28 4.28 21.29
C ASP A 93 14.78 4.31 21.02
N PHE A 94 14.41 4.44 19.76
CA PHE A 94 13.01 4.33 19.35
C PHE A 94 12.68 2.88 19.03
N PRO A 95 11.55 2.36 19.52
CA PRO A 95 11.14 0.98 19.21
C PRO A 95 10.71 0.83 17.76
N ASP A 96 10.76 -0.39 17.26
CA ASP A 96 10.20 -0.74 15.96
C ASP A 96 8.71 -0.38 15.90
N ILE A 97 8.23 -0.01 14.72
CA ILE A 97 6.82 0.26 14.46
C ILE A 97 6.28 -0.79 13.50
N GLN A 98 5.22 -1.47 13.90
CA GLN A 98 4.70 -2.63 13.18
C GLN A 98 3.24 -2.46 12.80
N PHE A 99 2.90 -2.82 11.55
CA PHE A 99 1.54 -2.71 11.04
C PHE A 99 1.12 -3.97 10.28
N ILE A 100 -0.17 -4.29 10.37
CA ILE A 100 -0.86 -5.22 9.48
C ILE A 100 -1.90 -4.42 8.69
N PRO A 101 -1.64 -4.08 7.41
CA PRO A 101 -2.63 -3.40 6.59
C PRO A 101 -3.74 -4.36 6.17
N VAL A 102 -4.98 -3.85 6.12
CA VAL A 102 -6.15 -4.52 5.53
C VAL A 102 -6.78 -3.49 4.60
N ALA A 103 -6.75 -3.76 3.30
CA ALA A 103 -7.07 -2.73 2.30
C ALA A 103 -7.81 -3.31 1.10
N GLY A 104 -8.62 -2.47 0.49
CA GLY A 104 -9.08 -2.68 -0.87
C GLY A 104 -7.98 -2.28 -1.85
N ALA A 105 -7.79 -3.07 -2.89
CA ALA A 105 -6.75 -2.88 -3.89
C ALA A 105 -7.37 -2.53 -5.24
N PHE A 106 -6.79 -1.56 -5.93
CA PHE A 106 -7.20 -1.15 -7.27
C PHE A 106 -5.96 -1.09 -8.16
N ARG A 107 -6.07 -1.66 -9.36
CA ARG A 107 -4.97 -1.64 -10.35
C ARG A 107 -5.51 -1.25 -11.71
N LEU A 108 -4.80 -0.37 -12.39
CA LEU A 108 -5.05 0.06 -13.77
C LEU A 108 -3.84 -0.34 -14.62
N TYR A 109 -4.09 -0.97 -15.76
CA TYR A 109 -3.07 -1.46 -16.69
C TYR A 109 -3.08 -0.63 -17.98
N PRO A 110 -2.33 0.49 -18.04
CA PRO A 110 -2.21 1.24 -19.31
C PRO A 110 -1.55 0.44 -20.42
N THR A 111 -0.67 -0.49 -20.05
CA THR A 111 -0.08 -1.47 -20.98
C THR A 111 -0.07 -2.85 -20.32
N TYR A 112 0.32 -3.86 -21.08
CA TYR A 112 0.38 -5.24 -20.58
C TYR A 112 1.33 -5.39 -19.38
N ASP A 113 2.46 -4.67 -19.41
CA ASP A 113 3.50 -4.83 -18.38
C ASP A 113 3.47 -3.74 -17.30
N PHE A 114 2.90 -2.58 -17.60
CA PHE A 114 2.93 -1.42 -16.71
C PHE A 114 1.59 -1.25 -16.01
N LYS A 115 1.64 -1.04 -14.70
CA LYS A 115 0.43 -0.78 -13.94
C LYS A 115 0.58 0.42 -13.00
N LEU A 116 -0.54 1.06 -12.76
CA LEU A 116 -0.75 2.04 -11.72
C LEU A 116 -1.70 1.44 -10.70
N GLY A 117 -1.50 1.71 -9.43
CA GLY A 117 -2.38 1.15 -8.42
C GLY A 117 -2.45 1.95 -7.15
N ALA A 118 -3.42 1.58 -6.34
CA ALA A 118 -3.52 2.09 -4.98
C ALA A 118 -4.20 1.04 -4.10
N ASP A 119 -3.69 0.92 -2.87
CA ASP A 119 -4.38 0.19 -1.80
C ASP A 119 -4.89 1.22 -0.80
N VAL A 120 -6.14 1.06 -0.34
CA VAL A 120 -6.77 1.98 0.59
C VAL A 120 -7.52 1.19 1.65
N GLY A 121 -7.26 1.48 2.92
CA GLY A 121 -7.86 0.74 4.02
C GLY A 121 -7.41 1.22 5.38
N TYR A 122 -7.09 0.28 6.24
CA TYR A 122 -6.62 0.55 7.60
C TYR A 122 -5.41 -0.32 7.90
N ALA A 123 -4.38 0.26 8.50
CA ALA A 123 -3.23 -0.47 9.02
C ALA A 123 -3.40 -0.63 10.53
N VAL A 124 -3.53 -1.87 10.97
CA VAL A 124 -3.64 -2.20 12.40
C VAL A 124 -2.25 -2.14 13.01
N GLY A 125 -2.06 -1.35 14.06
CA GLY A 125 -0.82 -1.36 14.84
C GLY A 125 -0.71 -2.66 15.64
N VAL A 126 0.49 -3.24 15.66
CA VAL A 126 0.71 -4.56 16.29
C VAL A 126 1.41 -4.41 17.64
N ASN A 127 2.38 -3.52 17.71
CA ASN A 127 3.17 -3.33 18.93
C ASN A 127 2.55 -2.28 19.86
N GLU A 128 2.96 -2.32 21.11
CA GLU A 128 2.44 -1.48 22.18
C GLU A 128 2.60 0.02 21.85
N GLY A 129 1.53 0.78 22.03
CA GLY A 129 1.51 2.22 21.74
C GLY A 129 1.26 2.58 20.29
N ASN A 130 1.03 1.60 19.43
CA ASN A 130 0.75 1.82 18.01
C ASN A 130 -0.75 1.56 17.74
N ASP A 131 -1.52 2.62 17.63
CA ASP A 131 -2.98 2.54 17.41
C ASP A 131 -3.35 2.23 15.95
N GLY A 132 -2.34 2.21 15.04
CA GLY A 132 -2.60 2.07 13.62
C GLY A 132 -3.17 3.32 12.99
N GLY A 133 -3.78 3.19 11.80
CA GLY A 133 -4.33 4.36 11.14
C GLY A 133 -4.88 4.08 9.74
N PHE A 134 -5.40 5.13 9.13
CA PHE A 134 -5.87 5.10 7.75
C PHE A 134 -4.68 4.82 6.82
N TYR A 135 -4.82 3.80 6.01
CA TYR A 135 -3.74 3.29 5.15
C TYR A 135 -4.01 3.63 3.69
N VAL A 136 -3.02 4.25 3.06
CA VAL A 136 -3.04 4.51 1.62
C VAL A 136 -1.66 4.14 1.06
N ARG A 137 -1.65 3.37 -0.04
CA ARG A 137 -0.41 2.98 -0.71
C ARG A 137 -0.57 3.13 -2.23
N PRO A 138 -0.37 4.32 -2.80
CA PRO A 138 -0.22 4.44 -4.25
C PRO A 138 1.04 3.71 -4.73
N MET A 139 0.96 3.13 -5.93
CA MET A 139 2.07 2.36 -6.49
C MET A 139 2.11 2.40 -8.01
N ILE A 140 3.30 2.24 -8.52
CA ILE A 140 3.54 1.94 -9.93
C ILE A 140 4.26 0.59 -9.99
N GLY A 141 3.90 -0.25 -10.96
CA GLY A 141 4.49 -1.57 -11.12
C GLY A 141 4.83 -1.88 -12.55
N TYR A 142 5.83 -2.73 -12.72
CA TYR A 142 6.28 -3.20 -14.02
C TYR A 142 6.55 -4.71 -13.95
N ASN A 143 5.93 -5.47 -14.85
CA ASN A 143 6.17 -6.91 -14.96
C ASN A 143 7.54 -7.15 -15.59
N ILE A 144 8.48 -7.67 -14.82
CA ILE A 144 9.84 -7.99 -15.29
C ILE A 144 9.93 -9.41 -15.83
N SER A 145 8.94 -10.24 -15.53
CA SER A 145 8.75 -11.57 -16.12
C SER A 145 7.27 -11.94 -16.03
N GLY A 146 6.87 -13.05 -16.62
CA GLY A 146 5.46 -13.44 -16.69
C GLY A 146 4.73 -13.50 -15.34
N ASN A 147 5.44 -13.74 -14.26
CA ASN A 147 4.83 -13.84 -12.93
C ASN A 147 5.57 -13.04 -11.85
N THR A 148 6.44 -12.11 -12.24
CA THR A 148 7.20 -11.29 -11.28
C THR A 148 7.06 -9.81 -11.64
N GLU A 149 6.71 -9.02 -10.66
CA GLU A 149 6.51 -7.57 -10.78
C GLU A 149 7.46 -6.83 -9.84
N LEU A 150 8.09 -5.80 -10.36
CA LEU A 150 8.82 -4.81 -9.58
C LEU A 150 7.88 -3.62 -9.36
N ASN A 151 7.79 -3.12 -8.13
CA ASN A 151 6.93 -1.96 -7.86
C ASN A 151 7.58 -0.95 -6.91
N UNK A 152 7.34 0.27 -6.96
CA UNK A 152 7.68 1.27 -6.24
C UNK A 152 6.44 1.69 -5.72
N SER A 153 6.41 2.00 -4.45
CA SER A 153 5.19 2.44 -3.76
C SER A 153 5.50 3.46 -2.68
N TYR A 154 4.48 4.23 -2.32
CA TYR A 154 4.54 5.16 -1.18
C TYR A 154 3.49 4.69 -0.18
N ILE A 155 3.95 4.20 0.95
CA ILE A 155 3.09 3.73 2.05
C ILE A 155 2.84 4.90 2.98
N ASN A 156 1.57 5.16 3.30
CA ASN A 156 1.21 6.17 4.29
C ASN A 156 0.19 5.59 5.26
N VAL A 157 0.48 5.71 6.54
CA VAL A 157 -0.44 5.39 7.64
C VAL A 157 -0.65 6.69 8.41
N SER A 158 -1.91 7.10 8.54
CA SER A 158 -2.24 8.37 9.21
C SER A 158 -3.31 8.17 10.26
N ASN A 159 -3.03 8.70 11.42
CA ASN A 159 -3.95 8.79 12.56
C ASN A 159 -3.78 10.21 13.14
N ASP A 160 -3.26 10.35 14.31
CA ASP A 160 -2.90 11.67 14.88
C ASP A 160 -1.55 12.18 14.37
N GLY A 161 -0.83 11.37 13.69
CA GLY A 161 0.44 11.66 13.03
C GLY A 161 0.55 10.98 11.66
N UNK A 162 1.60 10.94 10.85
CA UNK A 162 1.79 10.42 9.66
C UNK A 162 2.91 9.56 9.67
N PHE A 163 2.81 8.48 9.37
CA PHE A 163 3.93 7.55 9.16
C PHE A 163 4.03 7.24 7.66
N SER A 164 5.17 7.52 7.05
CA SER A 164 5.34 7.37 5.59
C SER A 164 6.61 6.63 5.23
N VAL A 165 6.54 5.76 4.20
CA VAL A 165 7.67 4.97 3.70
C VAL A 165 7.66 5.00 2.18
N ALA A 166 8.79 5.34 1.58
CA ALA A 166 9.03 5.14 0.14
C ALA A 166 9.63 3.74 -0.02
N ALA A 167 8.94 2.86 -0.75
CA ALA A 167 9.28 1.44 -0.79
C ALA A 167 9.47 0.92 -2.22
N LEU A 168 10.37 -0.04 -2.34
CA LEU A 168 10.59 -0.85 -3.54
C LEU A 168 10.24 -2.29 -3.21
N GLY A 169 9.43 -2.92 -4.05
CA GLY A 169 8.93 -4.27 -3.81
C GLY A 169 9.05 -5.20 -4.99
N LEU A 170 9.10 -6.49 -4.69
CA LEU A 170 8.97 -7.58 -5.65
C LEU A 170 7.71 -8.36 -5.30
N LEU A 171 6.83 -8.52 -6.28
CA LEU A 171 5.55 -9.21 -6.12
C LEU A 171 5.49 -10.38 -7.10
N PHE A 172 5.13 -11.54 -6.60
CA PHE A 172 4.99 -12.78 -7.38
C PHE A 172 3.51 -13.09 -7.55
N LEU A 173 3.14 -13.45 -8.76
CA LEU A 173 1.76 -13.76 -9.17
C LEU A 173 1.61 -15.27 -9.31
N PHE A 174 0.54 -15.84 -8.71
CA PHE A 174 0.29 -17.30 -8.64
C PHE A 174 -1.07 -17.64 -9.23
#